data_3c6851cce02141102d74009e437fd2be
#
_entry.id   3c6851cce02141102d74009e437fd2be
#
_cell.length_a   1.000
_cell.length_b   1.000
_cell.length_c   1.000
_cell.angle_alpha   90.00
_cell.angle_beta   90.00
_cell.angle_gamma   90.00
#
_symmetry.space_group_name_H-M   'P 1'
#
loop_
_entity.id
_entity.type
_entity.pdbx_description
1 polymer ?
#
loop_
_entity_poly.entity_id
_entity_poly.type
_entity_poly.pdbx_seq_one_letter_code
_entity_poly.pdbx_strand_id
1 'polypeptide(L)'
;MITTIIFDFGDIFLNLQKEASLEAFRKLGLDGPNDILLKQNDLFEKGVISEMEFLESFQQFIPNTPVYKIKEAWNQIIGDFPLYRLEFLQMLSQKYTLFLLTNTDSIHIQHFEESVGMSFYTDFYRCFKKIYYSYEMGLRKPNPDIYTTILNQQDLNPKRTLFVDDKKENTDAAEALGLQVWNLQVGEQDVVQLFDQKQLSF
;
A
#
# COMPACT_ATOMS: atom_id res chain seq x y z
N MET A 1 -4.43 21.13 -15.21
CA MET A 1 -3.64 20.00 -15.75
C MET A 1 -2.91 19.35 -14.58
N ILE A 2 -2.97 18.02 -14.46
CA ILE A 2 -2.25 17.21 -13.45
C ILE A 2 -0.76 17.27 -13.77
N THR A 3 0.05 17.40 -12.74
CA THR A 3 1.52 17.37 -12.82
C THR A 3 2.13 16.35 -11.87
N THR A 4 1.35 15.93 -10.86
CA THR A 4 1.79 15.03 -9.81
C THR A 4 0.78 13.92 -9.63
N ILE A 5 1.27 12.69 -9.41
CA ILE A 5 0.43 11.54 -9.11
C ILE A 5 0.96 10.87 -7.84
N ILE A 6 0.07 10.63 -6.89
CA ILE A 6 0.33 9.84 -5.69
C ILE A 6 -0.41 8.51 -5.86
N PHE A 7 0.30 7.40 -5.82
CA PHE A 7 -0.28 6.07 -5.94
C PHE A 7 -0.28 5.34 -4.60
N ASP A 8 -1.33 4.57 -4.34
CA ASP A 8 -1.22 3.45 -3.42
C ASP A 8 -0.42 2.30 -4.06
N PHE A 9 -0.10 1.28 -3.28
CA PHE A 9 0.73 0.15 -3.71
C PHE A 9 -0.10 -1.13 -3.90
N GLY A 10 -0.74 -1.60 -2.83
CA GLY A 10 -1.54 -2.81 -2.84
C GLY A 10 -2.75 -2.68 -3.76
N ASP A 11 -3.04 -3.72 -4.54
CA ASP A 11 -4.11 -3.76 -5.54
C ASP A 11 -4.03 -2.68 -6.65
N ILE A 12 -2.99 -1.80 -6.60
CA ILE A 12 -2.67 -0.86 -7.68
C ILE A 12 -1.53 -1.41 -8.56
N PHE A 13 -0.39 -1.72 -7.95
CA PHE A 13 0.77 -2.31 -8.63
C PHE A 13 0.97 -3.77 -8.25
N LEU A 14 0.87 -4.07 -6.97
CA LEU A 14 1.03 -5.38 -6.35
C LEU A 14 -0.34 -6.03 -6.15
N ASN A 15 -0.56 -7.21 -6.70
CA ASN A 15 -1.79 -7.95 -6.44
C ASN A 15 -1.82 -8.48 -5.00
N LEU A 16 -2.94 -8.30 -4.30
CA LEU A 16 -3.10 -8.79 -2.93
C LEU A 16 -3.94 -10.08 -2.90
N GLN A 17 -3.42 -11.09 -2.21
CA GLN A 17 -4.05 -12.40 -2.04
C GLN A 17 -4.69 -12.53 -0.65
N LYS A 18 -5.71 -11.71 -0.37
CA LYS A 18 -6.35 -11.61 0.95
C LYS A 18 -6.85 -12.98 1.47
N GLU A 19 -7.44 -13.79 0.59
CA GLU A 19 -7.93 -15.13 0.95
C GLU A 19 -6.79 -16.11 1.27
N ALA A 20 -5.62 -15.99 0.64
CA ALA A 20 -4.47 -16.85 0.92
C ALA A 20 -3.94 -16.64 2.34
N SER A 21 -3.85 -15.38 2.79
CA SER A 21 -3.47 -15.07 4.17
C SER A 21 -4.50 -15.58 5.18
N LEU A 22 -5.79 -15.34 4.93
CA LEU A 22 -6.87 -15.84 5.80
C LEU A 22 -6.84 -17.37 5.92
N GLU A 23 -6.64 -18.08 4.82
CA GLU A 23 -6.56 -19.54 4.81
C GLU A 23 -5.30 -20.04 5.54
N ALA A 24 -4.16 -19.34 5.39
CA ALA A 24 -2.95 -19.66 6.12
C ALA A 24 -3.14 -19.52 7.64
N PHE A 25 -3.81 -18.46 8.09
CA PHE A 25 -4.14 -18.29 9.50
C PHE A 25 -5.16 -19.32 10.02
N ARG A 26 -6.16 -19.71 9.22
CA ARG A 26 -7.08 -20.80 9.58
C ARG A 26 -6.34 -22.11 9.82
N LYS A 27 -5.34 -22.46 8.99
CA LYS A 27 -4.50 -23.64 9.16
C LYS A 27 -3.66 -23.61 10.44
N LEU A 28 -3.37 -22.41 10.95
CA LEU A 28 -2.70 -22.22 12.25
C LEU A 28 -3.66 -22.24 13.44
N GLY A 29 -4.99 -22.33 13.19
CA GLY A 29 -6.02 -22.37 14.22
C GLY A 29 -6.63 -21.01 14.57
N LEU A 30 -6.44 -19.99 13.73
CA LEU A 30 -7.07 -18.68 13.89
C LEU A 30 -8.29 -18.58 12.97
N ASP A 31 -9.48 -18.68 13.53
CA ASP A 31 -10.75 -18.64 12.78
C ASP A 31 -11.30 -17.20 12.70
N GLY A 32 -11.10 -16.59 11.53
CA GLY A 32 -11.78 -15.35 11.15
C GLY A 32 -11.21 -14.04 11.73
N PRO A 33 -11.88 -12.92 11.44
CA PRO A 33 -11.47 -11.59 11.91
C PRO A 33 -11.47 -11.49 13.43
N ASN A 34 -10.47 -10.80 13.96
CA ASN A 34 -10.31 -10.58 15.40
C ASN A 34 -10.03 -9.10 15.65
N ASP A 35 -10.93 -8.42 16.39
CA ASP A 35 -10.85 -6.98 16.65
C ASP A 35 -9.55 -6.58 17.38
N ILE A 36 -9.00 -7.49 18.21
CA ILE A 36 -7.72 -7.23 18.91
C ILE A 36 -6.59 -7.22 17.87
N LEU A 37 -6.55 -8.22 16.98
CA LEU A 37 -5.53 -8.30 15.94
C LEU A 37 -5.66 -7.17 14.91
N LEU A 38 -6.87 -6.74 14.57
CA LEU A 38 -7.10 -5.56 13.73
C LEU A 38 -6.53 -4.29 14.37
N LYS A 39 -6.68 -4.13 15.69
CA LYS A 39 -6.06 -3.05 16.44
C LYS A 39 -4.52 -3.15 16.45
N GLN A 40 -3.97 -4.34 16.62
CA GLN A 40 -2.52 -4.54 16.57
C GLN A 40 -1.97 -4.23 15.18
N ASN A 41 -2.68 -4.62 14.12
CA ASN A 41 -2.32 -4.25 12.76
C ASN A 41 -2.32 -2.72 12.55
N ASP A 42 -3.34 -2.01 13.03
CA ASP A 42 -3.38 -0.54 12.95
C ASP A 42 -2.18 0.11 13.67
N LEU A 43 -1.78 -0.41 14.83
CA LEU A 43 -0.60 0.07 15.56
C LEU A 43 0.69 -0.26 14.81
N PHE A 44 0.79 -1.44 14.22
CA PHE A 44 1.97 -1.89 13.49
C PHE A 44 2.14 -1.11 12.17
N GLU A 45 1.07 -0.92 11.40
CA GLU A 45 1.07 -0.07 10.20
C GLU A 45 1.36 1.43 10.49
N LYS A 46 1.27 1.85 11.75
CA LYS A 46 1.70 3.19 12.21
C LYS A 46 3.09 3.19 12.85
N GLY A 47 3.78 2.05 12.90
CA GLY A 47 5.08 1.94 13.54
C GLY A 47 5.07 2.19 15.05
N VAL A 48 3.91 2.08 15.70
CA VAL A 48 3.74 2.28 17.16
C VAL A 48 4.25 1.07 17.93
N ILE A 49 4.11 -0.12 17.38
CA ILE A 49 4.61 -1.37 17.91
C ILE A 49 5.64 -1.98 16.99
N SER A 50 6.56 -2.75 17.56
CA SER A 50 7.59 -3.48 16.81
C SER A 50 7.03 -4.70 16.09
N GLU A 51 7.79 -5.25 15.12
CA GLU A 51 7.49 -6.50 14.46
C GLU A 51 7.25 -7.65 15.45
N MET A 52 8.11 -7.76 16.47
CA MET A 52 8.01 -8.82 17.47
C MET A 52 6.72 -8.69 18.31
N GLU A 53 6.40 -7.49 18.80
CA GLU A 53 5.16 -7.24 19.55
C GLU A 53 3.93 -7.55 18.70
N PHE A 54 3.95 -7.19 17.42
CA PHE A 54 2.88 -7.52 16.49
C PHE A 54 2.71 -9.03 16.33
N LEU A 55 3.78 -9.75 16.00
CA LEU A 55 3.73 -11.20 15.78
C LEU A 55 3.38 -11.97 17.08
N GLU A 56 3.89 -11.55 18.23
CA GLU A 56 3.57 -12.14 19.53
C GLU A 56 2.10 -11.93 19.91
N SER A 57 1.46 -10.86 19.44
CA SER A 57 0.03 -10.63 19.70
C SER A 57 -0.87 -11.75 19.19
N PHE A 58 -0.48 -12.44 18.12
CA PHE A 58 -1.19 -13.62 17.60
C PHE A 58 -1.12 -14.82 18.54
N GLN A 59 -0.05 -14.95 19.32
CA GLN A 59 0.14 -16.09 20.22
C GLN A 59 -0.87 -16.12 21.38
N GLN A 60 -1.59 -15.02 21.63
CA GLN A 60 -2.74 -15.03 22.54
C GLN A 60 -3.90 -15.93 22.05
N PHE A 61 -4.00 -16.13 20.73
CA PHE A 61 -5.05 -16.91 20.08
C PHE A 61 -4.56 -18.26 19.56
N ILE A 62 -3.27 -18.33 19.20
CA ILE A 62 -2.60 -19.54 18.68
C ILE A 62 -1.28 -19.79 19.45
N PRO A 63 -1.34 -20.09 20.77
CA PRO A 63 -0.21 -20.01 21.69
C PRO A 63 0.97 -20.92 21.39
N ASN A 64 0.74 -22.02 20.68
CA ASN A 64 1.81 -22.99 20.33
C ASN A 64 2.40 -22.77 18.95
N THR A 65 2.01 -21.66 18.26
CA THR A 65 2.49 -21.39 16.92
C THR A 65 3.79 -20.60 16.97
N PRO A 66 4.88 -21.11 16.36
CA PRO A 66 6.11 -20.35 16.25
C PRO A 66 5.93 -19.04 15.49
N VAL A 67 6.59 -17.98 15.95
CA VAL A 67 6.49 -16.62 15.36
C VAL A 67 6.78 -16.62 13.87
N TYR A 68 7.75 -17.39 13.38
CA TYR A 68 8.07 -17.45 11.95
C TYR A 68 6.90 -17.97 11.10
N LYS A 69 6.07 -18.90 11.62
CA LYS A 69 4.86 -19.38 10.92
C LYS A 69 3.76 -18.32 10.86
N ILE A 70 3.68 -17.49 11.88
CA ILE A 70 2.78 -16.33 11.89
C ILE A 70 3.23 -15.34 10.82
N LYS A 71 4.53 -15.04 10.76
CA LYS A 71 5.13 -14.17 9.73
C LYS A 71 4.90 -14.73 8.31
N GLU A 72 5.09 -16.05 8.12
CA GLU A 72 4.78 -16.70 6.85
C GLU A 72 3.31 -16.55 6.44
N ALA A 73 2.36 -16.77 7.38
CA ALA A 73 0.94 -16.61 7.13
C ALA A 73 0.56 -15.14 6.83
N TRP A 74 1.18 -14.19 7.54
CA TRP A 74 1.02 -12.76 7.31
C TRP A 74 1.45 -12.37 5.89
N ASN A 75 2.58 -12.87 5.44
CA ASN A 75 3.13 -12.60 4.11
C ASN A 75 2.35 -13.23 2.95
N GLN A 76 1.46 -14.20 3.20
CA GLN A 76 0.64 -14.82 2.13
C GLN A 76 -0.29 -13.82 1.42
N ILE A 77 -0.49 -12.64 1.97
CA ILE A 77 -1.26 -11.58 1.31
C ILE A 77 -0.49 -10.96 0.12
N ILE A 78 0.83 -11.04 0.12
CA ILE A 78 1.67 -10.49 -0.94
C ILE A 78 1.61 -11.43 -2.15
N GLY A 79 1.00 -10.96 -3.22
CA GLY A 79 0.90 -11.68 -4.48
C GLY A 79 1.97 -11.25 -5.49
N ASP A 80 1.65 -11.39 -6.76
CA ASP A 80 2.55 -11.03 -7.84
C ASP A 80 2.49 -9.54 -8.18
N PHE A 81 3.59 -9.05 -8.75
CA PHE A 81 3.68 -7.72 -9.34
C PHE A 81 3.85 -7.88 -10.87
N PRO A 82 2.80 -7.62 -11.67
CA PRO A 82 2.88 -7.77 -13.12
C PRO A 82 3.89 -6.79 -13.74
N LEU A 83 4.80 -7.30 -14.56
CA LEU A 83 5.88 -6.50 -15.17
C LEU A 83 5.33 -5.31 -15.98
N TYR A 84 4.21 -5.47 -16.70
CA TYR A 84 3.62 -4.40 -17.51
C TYR A 84 3.19 -3.18 -16.69
N ARG A 85 2.90 -3.36 -15.38
CA ARG A 85 2.60 -2.23 -14.48
C ARG A 85 3.87 -1.44 -14.13
N LEU A 86 5.02 -2.12 -14.02
CA LEU A 86 6.31 -1.44 -13.85
C LEU A 86 6.68 -0.66 -15.11
N GLU A 87 6.52 -1.26 -16.30
CA GLU A 87 6.77 -0.60 -17.59
C GLU A 87 5.89 0.66 -17.75
N PHE A 88 4.61 0.55 -17.38
CA PHE A 88 3.69 1.68 -17.38
C PHE A 88 4.13 2.78 -16.39
N LEU A 89 4.56 2.41 -15.19
CA LEU A 89 5.05 3.35 -14.18
C LEU A 89 6.32 4.07 -14.65
N GLN A 90 7.25 3.34 -15.26
CA GLN A 90 8.47 3.91 -15.85
C GLN A 90 8.14 4.95 -16.93
N MET A 91 7.15 4.67 -17.79
CA MET A 91 6.65 5.61 -18.77
C MET A 91 6.05 6.87 -18.13
N LEU A 92 5.22 6.72 -17.08
CA LEU A 92 4.63 7.85 -16.35
C LEU A 92 5.69 8.74 -15.69
N SER A 93 6.74 8.14 -15.14
CA SER A 93 7.81 8.86 -14.44
C SER A 93 8.60 9.83 -15.33
N GLN A 94 8.54 9.66 -16.65
CA GLN A 94 9.17 10.58 -17.62
C GLN A 94 8.43 11.92 -17.73
N LYS A 95 7.17 11.98 -17.30
CA LYS A 95 6.29 13.13 -17.50
C LYS A 95 5.70 13.71 -16.22
N TYR A 96 5.42 12.87 -15.26
CA TYR A 96 4.78 13.24 -14.01
C TYR A 96 5.73 13.08 -12.83
N THR A 97 5.59 13.94 -11.82
CA THR A 97 6.23 13.69 -10.52
C THR A 97 5.40 12.65 -9.79
N LEU A 98 6.01 11.51 -9.48
CA LEU A 98 5.33 10.37 -8.87
C LEU A 98 5.72 10.23 -7.40
N PHE A 99 4.74 9.88 -6.57
CA PHE A 99 4.89 9.50 -5.17
C PHE A 99 4.18 8.18 -4.92
N LEU A 100 4.69 7.39 -4.00
CA LEU A 100 3.99 6.24 -3.45
C LEU A 100 3.54 6.57 -2.03
N LEU A 101 2.28 6.24 -1.68
CA LEU A 101 1.73 6.38 -0.35
C LEU A 101 0.96 5.12 0.01
N THR A 102 1.52 4.28 0.87
CA THR A 102 0.94 2.98 1.19
C THR A 102 0.77 2.76 2.69
N ASN A 103 -0.40 2.21 3.08
CA ASN A 103 -0.58 1.60 4.39
C ASN A 103 0.05 0.21 4.35
N THR A 104 1.13 0.04 5.08
CA THR A 104 1.94 -1.18 5.06
C THR A 104 2.79 -1.28 6.33
N ASP A 105 3.54 -2.35 6.43
CA ASP A 105 4.46 -2.64 7.52
C ASP A 105 5.83 -3.14 6.99
N SER A 106 6.81 -3.22 7.90
CA SER A 106 8.17 -3.63 7.56
C SER A 106 8.27 -5.09 7.08
N ILE A 107 7.39 -5.97 7.56
CA ILE A 107 7.37 -7.39 7.19
C ILE A 107 6.98 -7.55 5.72
N HIS A 108 5.90 -6.88 5.31
CA HIS A 108 5.40 -6.93 3.94
C HIS A 108 6.38 -6.30 2.94
N ILE A 109 6.99 -5.17 3.29
CA ILE A 109 7.97 -4.51 2.41
C ILE A 109 9.20 -5.40 2.22
N GLN A 110 9.75 -5.95 3.32
CA GLN A 110 10.87 -6.88 3.23
C GLN A 110 10.53 -8.10 2.36
N HIS A 111 9.37 -8.71 2.57
CA HIS A 111 8.93 -9.88 1.80
C HIS A 111 8.74 -9.56 0.32
N PHE A 112 8.15 -8.40 -0.01
CA PHE A 112 8.03 -7.93 -1.39
C PHE A 112 9.41 -7.80 -2.05
N GLU A 113 10.36 -7.10 -1.42
CA GLU A 113 11.71 -6.90 -1.95
C GLU A 113 12.44 -8.23 -2.18
N GLU A 114 12.34 -9.17 -1.23
CA GLU A 114 12.91 -10.52 -1.35
C GLU A 114 12.27 -11.31 -2.49
N SER A 115 10.97 -11.20 -2.68
CA SER A 115 10.22 -11.97 -3.68
C SER A 115 10.48 -11.53 -5.11
N VAL A 116 10.58 -10.22 -5.36
CA VAL A 116 10.79 -9.68 -6.72
C VAL A 116 12.28 -9.51 -7.06
N GLY A 117 13.14 -9.45 -6.07
CA GLY A 117 14.59 -9.29 -6.21
C GLY A 117 15.06 -7.85 -6.45
N MET A 118 16.36 -7.62 -6.15
CA MET A 118 16.95 -6.28 -6.08
C MET A 118 16.81 -5.47 -7.37
N SER A 119 16.97 -6.07 -8.52
CA SER A 119 16.86 -5.34 -9.79
C SER A 119 15.47 -4.77 -9.98
N PHE A 120 14.43 -5.60 -9.74
CA PHE A 120 13.04 -5.22 -9.93
C PHE A 120 12.60 -4.12 -8.96
N TYR A 121 12.79 -4.32 -7.65
CA TYR A 121 12.34 -3.30 -6.69
C TYR A 121 13.11 -2.00 -6.81
N THR A 122 14.41 -2.04 -7.20
CA THR A 122 15.18 -0.83 -7.45
C THR A 122 14.63 -0.04 -8.63
N ASP A 123 14.25 -0.71 -9.73
CA ASP A 123 13.65 -0.07 -10.90
C ASP A 123 12.26 0.51 -10.56
N PHE A 124 11.48 -0.19 -9.72
CA PHE A 124 10.20 0.29 -9.22
C PHE A 124 10.38 1.56 -8.36
N TYR A 125 11.26 1.53 -7.37
CA TYR A 125 11.46 2.65 -6.44
C TYR A 125 12.00 3.90 -7.13
N ARG A 126 12.86 3.74 -8.14
CA ARG A 126 13.41 4.86 -8.93
C ARG A 126 12.36 5.66 -9.70
N CYS A 127 11.17 5.09 -9.93
CA CYS A 127 10.08 5.82 -10.58
C CYS A 127 9.51 6.93 -9.70
N PHE A 128 9.69 6.87 -8.39
CA PHE A 128 9.11 7.81 -7.44
C PHE A 128 10.13 8.84 -6.96
N LYS A 129 9.69 10.10 -6.87
CA LYS A 129 10.44 11.14 -6.19
C LYS A 129 10.62 10.84 -4.70
N LYS A 130 9.58 10.27 -4.07
CA LYS A 130 9.60 9.79 -2.69
C LYS A 130 8.52 8.73 -2.46
N ILE A 131 8.85 7.80 -1.56
CA ILE A 131 7.94 6.76 -1.08
C ILE A 131 7.60 7.09 0.37
N TYR A 132 6.32 6.93 0.71
CA TYR A 132 5.77 7.17 2.03
C TYR A 132 5.14 5.88 2.55
N TYR A 133 5.79 5.28 3.53
CA TYR A 133 5.27 4.14 4.27
C TYR A 133 4.56 4.61 5.54
N SER A 134 3.36 4.13 5.80
CA SER A 134 2.56 4.52 6.97
C SER A 134 3.33 4.29 8.28
N TYR A 135 4.04 3.16 8.40
CA TYR A 135 4.80 2.82 9.60
C TYR A 135 5.99 3.74 9.88
N GLU A 136 6.55 4.39 8.85
CA GLU A 136 7.61 5.39 9.00
C GLU A 136 7.04 6.78 9.32
N MET A 137 5.83 7.07 8.82
CA MET A 137 5.17 8.35 9.02
C MET A 137 4.46 8.46 10.39
N GLY A 138 4.16 7.34 11.05
CA GLY A 138 3.28 7.31 12.21
C GLY A 138 1.81 7.63 11.88
N LEU A 139 1.46 7.65 10.60
CA LEU A 139 0.15 8.03 10.07
C LEU A 139 -0.30 7.02 9.03
N ARG A 140 -1.61 6.82 8.91
CA ARG A 140 -2.16 5.96 7.84
C ARG A 140 -3.41 6.57 7.21
N LYS A 141 -3.66 6.23 5.96
CA LYS A 141 -4.90 6.52 5.25
C LYS A 141 -6.08 5.80 5.96
N PRO A 142 -7.28 6.37 6.06
CA PRO A 142 -7.75 7.63 5.47
C PRO A 142 -7.58 8.89 6.35
N ASN A 143 -6.70 8.87 7.39
CA ASN A 143 -6.49 10.07 8.20
C ASN A 143 -6.05 11.26 7.32
N PRO A 144 -6.76 12.42 7.35
CA PRO A 144 -6.41 13.60 6.55
C PRO A 144 -4.98 14.10 6.74
N ASP A 145 -4.41 13.91 7.93
CA ASP A 145 -3.08 14.39 8.27
C ASP A 145 -1.98 13.78 7.40
N ILE A 146 -2.16 12.53 6.93
CA ILE A 146 -1.17 11.88 6.07
C ILE A 146 -1.06 12.59 4.71
N TYR A 147 -2.18 12.96 4.12
CA TYR A 147 -2.21 13.69 2.84
C TYR A 147 -1.70 15.11 3.02
N THR A 148 -2.16 15.81 4.07
CA THR A 148 -1.73 17.17 4.40
C THR A 148 -0.23 17.25 4.62
N THR A 149 0.35 16.25 5.31
CA THR A 149 1.79 16.15 5.52
C THR A 149 2.55 16.07 4.19
N ILE A 150 2.10 15.23 3.26
CA ILE A 150 2.76 15.07 1.95
C ILE A 150 2.61 16.34 1.11
N LEU A 151 1.40 16.91 1.06
CA LEU A 151 1.15 18.14 0.32
C LEU A 151 2.06 19.28 0.79
N ASN A 152 2.21 19.45 2.09
CA ASN A 152 3.07 20.48 2.68
C ASN A 152 4.57 20.21 2.48
N GLN A 153 5.02 18.96 2.73
CA GLN A 153 6.44 18.60 2.59
C GLN A 153 6.95 18.72 1.16
N GLN A 154 6.09 18.50 0.18
CA GLN A 154 6.46 18.50 -1.23
C GLN A 154 6.00 19.75 -1.99
N ASP A 155 5.39 20.71 -1.30
CA ASP A 155 4.81 21.94 -1.88
C ASP A 155 3.86 21.62 -3.06
N LEU A 156 2.93 20.68 -2.84
CA LEU A 156 2.02 20.21 -3.88
C LEU A 156 0.73 21.02 -3.90
N ASN A 157 0.29 21.37 -5.11
CA ASN A 157 -1.04 21.94 -5.32
C ASN A 157 -2.07 20.80 -5.42
N PRO A 158 -3.05 20.70 -4.49
CA PRO A 158 -4.05 19.63 -4.51
C PRO A 158 -4.79 19.51 -5.84
N LYS A 159 -5.20 20.63 -6.46
CA LYS A 159 -5.91 20.64 -7.75
C LYS A 159 -5.08 20.12 -8.94
N ARG A 160 -3.76 20.03 -8.78
CA ARG A 160 -2.82 19.51 -9.78
C ARG A 160 -2.24 18.15 -9.40
N THR A 161 -2.72 17.57 -8.31
CA THR A 161 -2.29 16.29 -7.77
C THR A 161 -3.44 15.28 -7.90
N LEU A 162 -3.16 14.15 -8.54
CA LEU A 162 -4.07 13.00 -8.62
C LEU A 162 -3.65 11.98 -7.58
N PHE A 163 -4.60 11.48 -6.80
CA PHE A 163 -4.41 10.34 -5.91
C PHE A 163 -5.16 9.11 -6.45
N VAL A 164 -4.48 7.98 -6.53
CA VAL A 164 -5.00 6.70 -7.04
C VAL A 164 -4.94 5.66 -5.94
N ASP A 165 -6.09 5.09 -5.58
CA ASP A 165 -6.22 4.12 -4.49
C ASP A 165 -7.44 3.22 -4.75
N ASP A 166 -7.41 1.96 -4.34
CA ASP A 166 -8.53 1.02 -4.48
C ASP A 166 -9.63 1.24 -3.43
N LYS A 167 -9.28 1.79 -2.26
CA LYS A 167 -10.21 2.02 -1.16
C LYS A 167 -10.91 3.35 -1.29
N LYS A 168 -12.24 3.30 -1.37
CA LYS A 168 -13.07 4.50 -1.49
C LYS A 168 -12.88 5.48 -0.32
N GLU A 169 -12.74 4.98 0.90
CA GLU A 169 -12.51 5.81 2.09
C GLU A 169 -11.24 6.65 1.98
N ASN A 170 -10.18 6.10 1.36
CA ASN A 170 -8.93 6.81 1.15
C ASN A 170 -9.09 7.91 0.10
N THR A 171 -9.76 7.60 -1.02
CA THR A 171 -10.00 8.59 -2.08
C THR A 171 -10.96 9.69 -1.62
N ASP A 172 -12.01 9.37 -0.85
CA ASP A 172 -12.92 10.37 -0.29
C ASP A 172 -12.18 11.35 0.64
N ALA A 173 -11.29 10.84 1.50
CA ALA A 173 -10.48 11.69 2.38
C ALA A 173 -9.52 12.61 1.61
N ALA A 174 -8.90 12.11 0.54
CA ALA A 174 -8.03 12.90 -0.33
C ALA A 174 -8.82 13.97 -1.11
N GLU A 175 -9.99 13.60 -1.65
CA GLU A 175 -10.87 14.51 -2.39
C GLU A 175 -11.38 15.68 -1.50
N ALA A 176 -11.69 15.40 -0.23
CA ALA A 176 -12.08 16.41 0.75
C ALA A 176 -11.01 17.49 0.97
N LEU A 177 -9.73 17.18 0.69
CA LEU A 177 -8.59 18.11 0.74
C LEU A 177 -8.33 18.79 -0.62
N GLY A 178 -9.16 18.53 -1.62
CA GLY A 178 -9.11 19.15 -2.95
C GLY A 178 -8.20 18.44 -3.95
N LEU A 179 -7.69 17.23 -3.64
CA LEU A 179 -6.99 16.41 -4.63
C LEU A 179 -7.98 15.92 -5.69
N GLN A 180 -7.47 15.68 -6.89
CA GLN A 180 -8.20 14.85 -7.84
C GLN A 180 -7.98 13.39 -7.45
N VAL A 181 -9.00 12.55 -7.65
CA VAL A 181 -8.93 11.16 -7.22
C VAL A 181 -9.35 10.18 -8.31
N TRP A 182 -8.79 8.99 -8.27
CA TRP A 182 -9.29 7.83 -8.98
C TRP A 182 -9.39 6.67 -7.99
N ASN A 183 -10.63 6.27 -7.68
CA ASN A 183 -10.90 5.05 -6.95
C ASN A 183 -10.90 3.88 -7.94
N LEU A 184 -9.77 3.18 -8.03
CA LEU A 184 -9.59 2.05 -8.93
C LEU A 184 -10.41 0.84 -8.45
N GLN A 185 -11.24 0.29 -9.35
CA GLN A 185 -12.07 -0.88 -9.03
C GLN A 185 -11.29 -2.17 -9.32
N VAL A 186 -10.83 -2.83 -8.26
CA VAL A 186 -10.05 -4.07 -8.35
C VAL A 186 -10.84 -5.18 -9.06
N GLY A 187 -10.20 -5.85 -10.01
CA GLY A 187 -10.84 -6.90 -10.82
C GLY A 187 -11.64 -6.40 -12.04
N GLU A 188 -11.96 -5.09 -12.10
CA GLU A 188 -12.63 -4.45 -13.24
C GLU A 188 -11.70 -3.49 -13.99
N GLN A 189 -10.78 -2.86 -13.27
CA GLN A 189 -9.86 -1.85 -13.78
C GLN A 189 -8.42 -2.21 -13.46
N ASP A 190 -7.50 -1.68 -14.24
CA ASP A 190 -6.07 -1.77 -14.02
C ASP A 190 -5.43 -0.38 -14.11
N VAL A 191 -4.33 -0.17 -13.38
CA VAL A 191 -3.63 1.12 -13.32
C VAL A 191 -3.16 1.61 -14.69
N VAL A 192 -2.92 0.72 -15.64
CA VAL A 192 -2.52 1.09 -17.02
C VAL A 192 -3.64 1.78 -17.80
N GLN A 193 -4.88 1.73 -17.32
CA GLN A 193 -6.03 2.44 -17.89
C GLN A 193 -6.14 3.91 -17.42
N LEU A 194 -5.13 4.42 -16.73
CA LEU A 194 -5.14 5.76 -16.14
C LEU A 194 -5.52 6.86 -17.14
N PHE A 195 -5.02 6.79 -18.37
CA PHE A 195 -5.30 7.79 -19.40
C PHE A 195 -6.74 7.74 -19.91
N ASP A 196 -7.36 6.57 -19.91
CA ASP A 196 -8.75 6.38 -20.31
C ASP A 196 -9.71 6.91 -19.21
N GLN A 197 -9.31 6.76 -17.96
CA GLN A 197 -10.12 7.13 -16.80
C GLN A 197 -9.99 8.62 -16.43
N LYS A 198 -8.88 9.24 -16.74
CA LYS A 198 -8.59 10.64 -16.45
C LYS A 198 -8.11 11.35 -17.71
N GLN A 199 -8.53 12.60 -17.89
CA GLN A 199 -8.10 13.45 -19.00
C GLN A 199 -6.63 13.88 -18.82
N LEU A 200 -5.76 12.89 -18.78
CA LEU A 200 -4.32 13.06 -18.79
C LEU A 200 -3.84 12.96 -20.24
N SER A 201 -2.88 13.78 -20.60
CA SER A 201 -2.29 13.77 -21.94
C SER A 201 -0.79 13.49 -21.86
N PHE A 202 -0.30 12.66 -22.77
CA PHE A 202 1.12 12.57 -23.06
C PHE A 202 1.59 13.79 -23.82
#